data_f04ef32d05d75c812d37095b370bb3be
#
_entry.id   f04ef32d05d75c812d37095b370bb3be
#
_cell.length_a   1.000
_cell.length_b   1.000
_cell.length_c   1.000
_cell.angle_alpha   90.00
_cell.angle_beta   90.00
_cell.angle_gamma   90.00
#
_symmetry.space_group_name_H-M   'P 1'
#
loop_
_entity.id
_entity.type
_entity.pdbx_description
1 polymer ?
#
loop_
_entity_poly.entity_id
_entity_poly.type
_entity_poly.pdbx_seq_one_letter_code
_entity_poly.pdbx_strand_id
1 'polypeptide(L)'
;HNLESFTLMAGLAAVTTRIKLFATIGVLTMPPPIVARMAVTIDSISHGRFGVNIISGWQEKEYSQMGIWPGDEHYRRRYEYCEEYITIMQELWSAGVSNHKGEFFQMEDCRCSPRPTAPITIVCAGQSDRGVRFASEYADYNFVASSGFNAPATVGPVVARLVNENARTGRACGALILIMIIADETDAAAEAKWEHYKAGTDLEALAWRDGQASNDTVKDPQSVAGRFIPTTEKRLPTNQGVLCGSYAHVAAMLDELAEVPGVQGAMMTFDDFVIGMEQFGTRIQPLMKSRGNLSIAA
;
A
#
# COMPACT_ATOMS: atom_id res chain seq x y z
N HIS A 1 17.64 -4.31 5.96
CA HIS A 1 18.01 -2.88 5.89
C HIS A 1 17.09 -2.21 4.90
N ASN A 2 16.41 -1.14 5.31
CA ASN A 2 15.49 -0.38 4.46
C ASN A 2 16.13 0.96 4.11
N LEU A 3 16.04 1.34 2.84
CA LEU A 3 16.37 2.68 2.39
C LEU A 3 15.16 3.60 2.63
N GLU A 4 15.42 4.89 2.83
CA GLU A 4 14.36 5.88 2.99
C GLU A 4 13.62 6.06 1.65
N SER A 5 12.29 5.99 1.69
CA SER A 5 11.48 5.80 0.49
C SER A 5 11.46 7.02 -0.44
N PHE A 6 11.36 8.24 0.08
CA PHE A 6 11.34 9.44 -0.77
C PHE A 6 12.68 9.70 -1.45
N THR A 7 13.79 9.54 -0.70
CA THR A 7 15.14 9.70 -1.26
C THR A 7 15.40 8.66 -2.35
N LEU A 8 14.98 7.41 -2.13
CA LEU A 8 15.10 6.37 -3.15
C LEU A 8 14.27 6.69 -4.38
N MET A 9 13.02 7.14 -4.22
CA MET A 9 12.16 7.51 -5.34
C MET A 9 12.69 8.71 -6.12
N ALA A 10 13.33 9.67 -5.47
CA ALA A 10 14.01 10.77 -6.15
C ALA A 10 15.15 10.27 -7.06
N GLY A 11 15.95 9.32 -6.57
CA GLY A 11 17.00 8.66 -7.37
C GLY A 11 16.44 7.89 -8.56
N LEU A 12 15.38 7.10 -8.34
CA LEU A 12 14.72 6.35 -9.40
C LEU A 12 14.01 7.27 -10.42
N ALA A 13 13.47 8.39 -9.98
CA ALA A 13 12.87 9.39 -10.87
C ALA A 13 13.86 9.93 -11.91
N ALA A 14 15.11 10.12 -11.50
CA ALA A 14 16.17 10.66 -12.37
C ALA A 14 16.68 9.66 -13.41
N VAL A 15 16.55 8.34 -13.16
CA VAL A 15 17.09 7.29 -14.05
C VAL A 15 16.02 6.49 -14.78
N THR A 16 14.74 6.83 -14.60
CA THR A 16 13.60 6.19 -15.28
C THR A 16 12.75 7.22 -16.01
N THR A 17 12.00 6.77 -17.03
CA THR A 17 11.20 7.68 -17.87
C THR A 17 9.71 7.33 -17.94
N ARG A 18 9.31 6.11 -17.58
CA ARG A 18 7.93 5.62 -17.80
C ARG A 18 7.22 5.15 -16.53
N ILE A 19 7.94 4.48 -15.64
CA ILE A 19 7.35 3.89 -14.44
C ILE A 19 6.82 4.98 -13.50
N LYS A 20 5.62 4.78 -12.96
CA LYS A 20 5.11 5.57 -11.85
C LYS A 20 5.81 5.15 -10.55
N LEU A 21 6.13 6.11 -9.72
CA LEU A 21 6.91 5.94 -8.50
C LEU A 21 6.07 6.33 -7.30
N PHE A 22 6.09 5.50 -6.27
CA PHE A 22 5.34 5.76 -5.05
C PHE A 22 6.25 5.68 -3.83
N ALA A 23 6.23 6.70 -2.99
CA ALA A 23 6.88 6.67 -1.68
C ALA A 23 5.86 6.53 -0.56
N THR A 24 6.17 5.73 0.45
CA THR A 24 5.34 5.59 1.65
C THR A 24 5.80 6.52 2.75
N ILE A 25 4.86 7.20 3.38
CA ILE A 25 5.07 8.02 4.58
C ILE A 25 4.21 7.53 5.74
N GLY A 26 4.83 7.29 6.88
CA GLY A 26 4.12 7.22 8.16
C GLY A 26 3.91 8.63 8.69
N VAL A 27 2.67 9.03 8.89
CA VAL A 27 2.31 10.43 9.20
C VAL A 27 2.98 11.01 10.45
N LEU A 28 3.46 10.16 11.35
CA LEU A 28 4.18 10.59 12.56
C LEU A 28 5.65 10.94 12.31
N THR A 29 6.23 10.54 11.17
CA THR A 29 7.68 10.66 10.92
C THR A 29 8.11 12.04 10.43
N MET A 30 7.26 12.72 9.68
CA MET A 30 7.59 14.04 9.10
C MET A 30 6.36 14.95 9.06
N PRO A 31 6.52 16.26 9.29
CA PRO A 31 5.44 17.22 9.13
C PRO A 31 4.89 17.30 7.71
N PRO A 32 3.56 17.47 7.51
CA PRO A 32 2.93 17.48 6.20
C PRO A 32 3.52 18.51 5.22
N PRO A 33 3.96 19.73 5.60
CA PRO A 33 4.58 20.66 4.65
C PRO A 33 5.92 20.17 4.08
N ILE A 34 6.68 19.43 4.87
CA ILE A 34 7.95 18.85 4.39
C ILE A 34 7.67 17.78 3.34
N VAL A 35 6.76 16.87 3.64
CA VAL A 35 6.36 15.83 2.69
C VAL A 35 5.73 16.40 1.43
N ALA A 36 4.92 17.45 1.54
CA ALA A 36 4.35 18.14 0.39
C ALA A 36 5.44 18.69 -0.54
N ARG A 37 6.49 19.32 0.00
CA ARG A 37 7.63 19.84 -0.78
C ARG A 37 8.49 18.74 -1.39
N MET A 38 8.75 17.66 -0.65
CA MET A 38 9.47 16.50 -1.17
C MET A 38 8.71 15.87 -2.35
N ALA A 39 7.40 15.71 -2.22
CA ALA A 39 6.55 15.18 -3.27
C ALA A 39 6.60 16.05 -4.53
N VAL A 40 6.51 17.37 -4.41
CA VAL A 40 6.64 18.31 -5.55
C VAL A 40 8.02 18.22 -6.20
N THR A 41 9.09 18.06 -5.41
CA THR A 41 10.44 17.92 -5.94
C THR A 41 10.56 16.65 -6.79
N ILE A 42 10.07 15.52 -6.27
CA ILE A 42 10.12 14.24 -7.00
C ILE A 42 9.18 14.26 -8.21
N ASP A 43 8.01 14.90 -8.09
CA ASP A 43 7.09 15.12 -9.22
C ASP A 43 7.78 15.88 -10.35
N SER A 44 8.48 16.94 -10.04
CA SER A 44 9.26 17.72 -11.01
C SER A 44 10.36 16.89 -11.69
N ILE A 45 11.15 16.13 -10.91
CA ILE A 45 12.20 15.26 -11.46
C ILE A 45 11.60 14.14 -12.33
N SER A 46 10.48 13.58 -11.91
CA SER A 46 9.82 12.46 -12.60
C SER A 46 8.91 12.89 -13.75
N HIS A 47 8.68 14.20 -13.95
CA HIS A 47 7.72 14.73 -14.93
C HIS A 47 6.29 14.18 -14.73
N GLY A 48 5.77 14.29 -13.50
CA GLY A 48 4.38 13.93 -13.17
C GLY A 48 4.13 12.43 -12.93
N ARG A 49 5.18 11.63 -12.62
CA ARG A 49 5.04 10.18 -12.38
C ARG A 49 5.06 9.80 -10.90
N PHE A 50 5.03 10.76 -9.98
CA PHE A 50 5.15 10.52 -8.55
C PHE A 50 3.80 10.45 -7.85
N GLY A 51 3.71 9.60 -6.83
CA GLY A 51 2.58 9.50 -5.92
C GLY A 51 3.04 9.21 -4.48
N VAL A 52 2.16 9.43 -3.53
CA VAL A 52 2.43 9.23 -2.10
C VAL A 52 1.49 8.22 -1.52
N ASN A 53 2.02 7.21 -0.84
CA ASN A 53 1.25 6.30 0.01
C ASN A 53 1.30 6.79 1.45
N ILE A 54 0.12 7.09 2.02
CA ILE A 54 -0.02 7.65 3.37
C ILE A 54 -0.51 6.56 4.31
N ILE A 55 0.28 6.25 5.34
CA ILE A 55 -0.07 5.28 6.38
C ILE A 55 -0.22 5.96 7.73
N SER A 56 -1.27 5.58 8.45
CA SER A 56 -1.65 6.19 9.73
C SER A 56 -0.71 5.86 10.90
N GLY A 57 0.15 4.85 10.74
CA GLY A 57 1.06 4.40 11.81
C GLY A 57 0.34 3.70 12.95
N TRP A 58 0.38 2.36 12.95
CA TRP A 58 -0.23 1.55 14.01
C TRP A 58 0.81 0.72 14.80
N GLN A 59 2.02 0.56 14.26
CA GLN A 59 3.10 -0.18 14.92
C GLN A 59 3.88 0.73 15.85
N GLU A 60 3.50 0.76 17.12
CA GLU A 60 4.14 1.59 18.16
C GLU A 60 5.68 1.54 18.10
N LYS A 61 6.26 0.34 17.95
CA LYS A 61 7.72 0.15 17.99
C LYS A 61 8.47 0.85 16.86
N GLU A 62 7.85 1.04 15.71
CA GLU A 62 8.48 1.81 14.61
C GLU A 62 8.71 3.27 15.01
N TYR A 63 7.87 3.82 15.86
CA TYR A 63 7.89 5.22 16.27
C TYR A 63 8.54 5.44 17.63
N SER A 64 8.31 4.54 18.60
CA SER A 64 8.87 4.66 19.95
C SER A 64 10.39 4.55 19.96
N GLN A 65 10.99 3.71 19.09
CA GLN A 65 12.45 3.65 18.94
C GLN A 65 13.08 4.96 18.43
N MET A 66 12.29 5.81 17.76
CA MET A 66 12.70 7.15 17.33
C MET A 66 12.29 8.25 18.31
N GLY A 67 11.60 7.91 19.40
CA GLY A 67 11.12 8.87 20.40
C GLY A 67 9.93 9.73 19.95
N ILE A 68 9.18 9.31 18.91
CA ILE A 68 8.10 10.09 18.30
C ILE A 68 6.71 9.45 18.46
N TRP A 69 6.58 8.38 19.23
CA TRP A 69 5.28 7.79 19.53
C TRP A 69 4.46 8.72 20.44
N PRO A 70 3.27 9.18 20.02
CA PRO A 70 2.49 10.16 20.77
C PRO A 70 1.64 9.53 21.89
N GLY A 71 1.70 8.22 22.08
CA GLY A 71 0.91 7.48 23.08
C GLY A 71 -0.33 6.79 22.46
N ASP A 72 -1.01 6.01 23.33
CA ASP A 72 -2.09 5.10 22.91
C ASP A 72 -3.33 5.80 22.34
N GLU A 73 -3.51 7.09 22.64
CA GLU A 73 -4.59 7.89 22.07
C GLU A 73 -4.51 7.92 20.53
N HIS A 74 -3.31 7.80 19.98
CA HIS A 74 -3.10 7.75 18.53
C HIS A 74 -3.85 6.59 17.87
N TYR A 75 -3.97 5.45 18.50
CA TYR A 75 -4.72 4.30 17.93
C TYR A 75 -6.17 4.67 17.61
N ARG A 76 -6.82 5.48 18.45
CA ARG A 76 -8.21 5.90 18.24
C ARG A 76 -8.31 7.06 17.26
N ARG A 77 -7.34 7.99 17.28
CA ARG A 77 -7.40 9.27 16.57
C ARG A 77 -6.55 9.34 15.32
N ARG A 78 -5.89 8.25 14.94
CA ARG A 78 -4.94 8.22 13.81
C ARG A 78 -5.52 8.68 12.47
N TYR A 79 -6.80 8.43 12.22
CA TYR A 79 -7.43 8.88 10.98
C TYR A 79 -7.80 10.37 11.01
N GLU A 80 -8.17 10.92 12.15
CA GLU A 80 -8.36 12.36 12.34
C GLU A 80 -7.04 13.11 12.10
N TYR A 81 -5.95 12.57 12.64
CA TYR A 81 -4.60 13.06 12.36
C TYR A 81 -4.25 13.01 10.87
N CYS A 82 -4.57 11.90 10.19
CA CYS A 82 -4.36 11.75 8.76
C CYS A 82 -5.20 12.72 7.92
N GLU A 83 -6.43 13.02 8.34
CA GLU A 83 -7.31 13.97 7.66
C GLU A 83 -6.72 15.38 7.64
N GLU A 84 -6.26 15.88 8.78
CA GLU A 84 -5.57 17.17 8.81
C GLU A 84 -4.27 17.14 8.01
N TYR A 85 -3.51 16.04 8.13
CA TYR A 85 -2.26 15.85 7.40
C TYR A 85 -2.45 15.96 5.89
N ILE A 86 -3.40 15.21 5.34
CA ILE A 86 -3.69 15.18 3.90
C ILE A 86 -4.28 16.50 3.42
N THR A 87 -5.15 17.12 4.22
CA THR A 87 -5.75 18.43 3.91
C THR A 87 -4.67 19.49 3.72
N ILE A 88 -3.70 19.56 4.62
CA ILE A 88 -2.58 20.50 4.50
C ILE A 88 -1.77 20.23 3.22
N MET A 89 -1.47 18.98 2.91
CA MET A 89 -0.75 18.65 1.68
C MET A 89 -1.53 19.07 0.43
N GLN A 90 -2.84 18.80 0.39
CA GLN A 90 -3.71 19.15 -0.72
C GLN A 90 -3.83 20.68 -0.88
N GLU A 91 -3.93 21.45 0.20
CA GLU A 91 -3.91 22.92 0.18
C GLU A 91 -2.59 23.43 -0.40
N LEU A 92 -1.46 22.89 0.05
CA LEU A 92 -0.14 23.28 -0.44
C LEU A 92 0.05 22.95 -1.93
N TRP A 93 -0.47 21.83 -2.40
CA TRP A 93 -0.37 21.44 -3.81
C TRP A 93 -1.33 22.22 -4.71
N SER A 94 -2.54 22.53 -4.26
CA SER A 94 -3.56 23.21 -5.05
C SER A 94 -3.44 24.73 -5.00
N ALA A 95 -3.34 25.32 -3.80
CA ALA A 95 -3.28 26.76 -3.60
C ALA A 95 -1.86 27.32 -3.42
N GLY A 96 -0.87 26.46 -3.10
CA GLY A 96 0.49 26.87 -2.80
C GLY A 96 0.67 27.45 -1.39
N VAL A 97 -0.39 27.48 -0.59
CA VAL A 97 -0.39 28.00 0.78
C VAL A 97 -1.40 27.24 1.63
N SER A 98 -1.05 27.01 2.89
CA SER A 98 -1.95 26.50 3.91
C SER A 98 -1.97 27.41 5.13
N ASN A 99 -3.16 27.70 5.62
CA ASN A 99 -3.44 28.38 6.89
C ASN A 99 -4.30 27.48 7.80
N HIS A 100 -4.15 26.18 7.65
CA HIS A 100 -4.91 25.17 8.40
C HIS A 100 -4.83 25.41 9.90
N LYS A 101 -5.97 25.36 10.57
CA LYS A 101 -6.11 25.49 12.02
C LYS A 101 -6.91 24.31 12.55
N GLY A 102 -6.22 23.19 12.68
CA GLY A 102 -6.77 21.94 13.20
C GLY A 102 -6.39 21.70 14.66
N GLU A 103 -6.68 20.52 15.12
CA GLU A 103 -6.30 20.10 16.48
C GLU A 103 -4.85 19.61 16.53
N PHE A 104 -4.40 18.90 15.48
CA PHE A 104 -3.08 18.32 15.40
C PHE A 104 -2.06 19.26 14.76
N PHE A 105 -2.51 20.10 13.83
CA PHE A 105 -1.63 20.98 13.08
C PHE A 105 -2.15 22.41 13.04
N GLN A 106 -1.20 23.37 13.20
CA GLN A 106 -1.45 24.80 13.11
C GLN A 106 -0.49 25.39 12.09
N MET A 107 -1.02 25.77 10.91
CA MET A 107 -0.26 26.42 9.85
C MET A 107 -0.51 27.93 9.84
N GLU A 108 0.53 28.71 9.52
CA GLU A 108 0.44 30.14 9.36
C GLU A 108 1.27 30.56 8.14
N ASP A 109 0.59 31.01 7.09
CA ASP A 109 1.19 31.37 5.80
C ASP A 109 2.21 30.32 5.29
N CYS A 110 1.91 29.04 5.54
CA CYS A 110 2.80 27.96 5.16
C CYS A 110 2.77 27.77 3.65
N ARG A 111 3.91 27.92 2.98
CA ARG A 111 3.97 27.99 1.51
C ARG A 111 4.68 26.79 0.90
N CYS A 112 4.22 26.38 -0.29
CA CYS A 112 4.86 25.41 -1.16
C CYS A 112 4.92 25.96 -2.59
N SER A 113 6.14 26.16 -3.10
CA SER A 113 6.40 26.63 -4.46
C SER A 113 7.68 25.96 -4.97
N PRO A 114 7.69 25.46 -6.24
CA PRO A 114 6.57 25.44 -7.16
C PRO A 114 5.44 24.52 -6.68
N ARG A 115 4.28 24.58 -7.34
CA ARG A 115 3.21 23.58 -7.17
C ARG A 115 3.45 22.40 -8.12
N PRO A 116 2.85 21.23 -7.87
CA PRO A 116 2.96 20.08 -8.77
C PRO A 116 2.40 20.44 -10.15
N THR A 117 2.95 19.83 -11.18
CA THR A 117 2.52 20.02 -12.58
C THR A 117 1.21 19.31 -12.90
N ALA A 118 0.91 18.26 -12.16
CA ALA A 118 -0.33 17.48 -12.22
C ALA A 118 -0.74 17.05 -10.79
N PRO A 119 -1.99 16.61 -10.56
CA PRO A 119 -2.38 16.07 -9.27
C PRO A 119 -1.47 14.90 -8.85
N ILE A 120 -0.87 15.01 -7.65
CA ILE A 120 -0.07 13.92 -7.10
C ILE A 120 -1.02 12.81 -6.64
N THR A 121 -0.79 11.60 -7.15
CA THR A 121 -1.59 10.42 -6.80
C THR A 121 -1.43 10.09 -5.32
N ILE A 122 -2.54 9.93 -4.61
CA ILE A 122 -2.57 9.56 -3.20
C ILE A 122 -3.03 8.11 -3.08
N VAL A 123 -2.25 7.33 -2.34
CA VAL A 123 -2.57 5.97 -1.95
C VAL A 123 -2.72 5.92 -0.43
N CYS A 124 -3.65 5.14 0.08
CA CYS A 124 -3.82 4.87 1.50
C CYS A 124 -3.82 3.36 1.75
N ALA A 125 -3.65 2.95 3.01
CA ALA A 125 -3.63 1.55 3.40
C ALA A 125 -4.51 1.34 4.63
N GLY A 126 -5.83 1.27 4.46
CA GLY A 126 -6.76 1.07 5.55
C GLY A 126 -7.84 0.05 5.19
N GLN A 127 -8.04 -0.97 6.04
CA GLN A 127 -9.04 -2.03 5.82
C GLN A 127 -10.15 -2.05 6.88
N SER A 128 -10.01 -1.33 7.99
CA SER A 128 -11.09 -1.04 8.93
C SER A 128 -12.18 -0.18 8.27
N ASP A 129 -13.40 -0.13 8.79
CA ASP A 129 -14.45 0.72 8.25
C ASP A 129 -14.04 2.19 8.20
N ARG A 130 -13.33 2.66 9.26
CA ARG A 130 -12.79 4.03 9.28
C ARG A 130 -11.70 4.23 8.23
N GLY A 131 -10.83 3.23 8.03
CA GLY A 131 -9.77 3.29 7.02
C GLY A 131 -10.28 3.25 5.59
N VAL A 132 -11.27 2.43 5.31
CA VAL A 132 -11.92 2.36 3.99
C VAL A 132 -12.64 3.68 3.67
N ARG A 133 -13.35 4.26 4.65
CA ARG A 133 -13.97 5.59 4.51
C ARG A 133 -12.94 6.66 4.21
N PHE A 134 -11.88 6.73 5.00
CA PHE A 134 -10.78 7.67 4.80
C PHE A 134 -10.18 7.54 3.39
N ALA A 135 -9.91 6.32 2.93
CA ALA A 135 -9.39 6.09 1.59
C ALA A 135 -10.37 6.59 0.50
N SER A 136 -11.65 6.28 0.64
CA SER A 136 -12.69 6.76 -0.29
C SER A 136 -12.81 8.30 -0.33
N GLU A 137 -12.58 8.98 0.80
CA GLU A 137 -12.68 10.43 0.89
C GLU A 137 -11.43 11.16 0.35
N TYR A 138 -10.25 10.59 0.51
CA TYR A 138 -8.98 11.31 0.30
C TYR A 138 -8.04 10.70 -0.74
N ALA A 139 -8.18 9.40 -1.06
CA ALA A 139 -7.22 8.70 -1.89
C ALA A 139 -7.75 8.39 -3.31
N ASP A 140 -6.81 8.19 -4.24
CA ASP A 140 -7.07 7.64 -5.56
C ASP A 140 -7.07 6.11 -5.53
N TYR A 141 -6.25 5.54 -4.62
CA TYR A 141 -6.16 4.09 -4.42
C TYR A 141 -6.10 3.73 -2.94
N ASN A 142 -6.66 2.57 -2.60
CA ASN A 142 -6.51 1.95 -1.29
C ASN A 142 -5.78 0.61 -1.42
N PHE A 143 -4.68 0.43 -0.67
CA PHE A 143 -4.04 -0.86 -0.54
C PHE A 143 -4.88 -1.81 0.31
N VAL A 144 -5.17 -2.97 -0.27
CA VAL A 144 -5.89 -4.05 0.36
C VAL A 144 -4.97 -5.27 0.40
N ALA A 145 -4.61 -5.72 1.61
CA ALA A 145 -3.86 -6.96 1.74
C ALA A 145 -4.79 -8.15 1.46
N SER A 146 -4.40 -9.01 0.53
CA SER A 146 -5.08 -10.27 0.26
C SER A 146 -4.90 -11.29 1.40
N SER A 147 -5.57 -12.40 1.31
CA SER A 147 -5.45 -13.52 2.25
C SER A 147 -5.62 -14.85 1.50
N GLY A 148 -5.26 -15.95 2.16
CA GLY A 148 -5.39 -17.29 1.62
C GLY A 148 -4.27 -17.70 0.68
N PHE A 149 -4.34 -18.91 0.20
CA PHE A 149 -3.41 -19.54 -0.72
C PHE A 149 -4.17 -19.93 -1.99
N ASN A 150 -3.69 -19.45 -3.14
CA ASN A 150 -4.35 -19.63 -4.44
C ASN A 150 -5.86 -19.28 -4.44
N ALA A 151 -6.21 -18.19 -3.76
CA ALA A 151 -7.59 -17.78 -3.57
C ALA A 151 -7.75 -16.26 -3.84
N PRO A 152 -7.56 -15.79 -5.08
CA PRO A 152 -7.53 -14.37 -5.42
C PRO A 152 -8.87 -13.66 -5.15
N ALA A 153 -9.99 -14.34 -5.32
CA ALA A 153 -11.32 -13.76 -5.11
C ALA A 153 -11.68 -13.45 -3.64
N THR A 154 -10.88 -13.94 -2.66
CA THR A 154 -11.11 -13.68 -1.22
C THR A 154 -11.05 -12.22 -0.83
N VAL A 155 -10.52 -11.36 -1.67
CA VAL A 155 -10.50 -9.89 -1.48
C VAL A 155 -11.87 -9.24 -1.73
N GLY A 156 -12.80 -9.95 -2.38
CA GLY A 156 -14.11 -9.41 -2.78
C GLY A 156 -14.86 -8.66 -1.68
N PRO A 157 -15.06 -9.24 -0.47
CA PRO A 157 -15.79 -8.57 0.62
C PRO A 157 -15.13 -7.26 1.10
N VAL A 158 -13.80 -7.19 1.14
CA VAL A 158 -13.08 -5.96 1.54
C VAL A 158 -13.20 -4.89 0.46
N VAL A 159 -13.02 -5.28 -0.81
CA VAL A 159 -13.15 -4.36 -1.95
C VAL A 159 -14.58 -3.85 -2.09
N ALA A 160 -15.59 -4.70 -1.85
CA ALA A 160 -17.00 -4.29 -1.89
C ALA A 160 -17.32 -3.17 -0.88
N ARG A 161 -16.68 -3.17 0.31
CA ARG A 161 -16.83 -2.07 1.27
C ARG A 161 -16.29 -0.75 0.71
N LEU A 162 -15.15 -0.78 0.03
CA LEU A 162 -14.59 0.41 -0.63
C LEU A 162 -15.52 0.92 -1.73
N VAL A 163 -16.07 0.02 -2.56
CA VAL A 163 -17.03 0.38 -3.61
C VAL A 163 -18.29 1.03 -3.02
N ASN A 164 -18.80 0.52 -1.89
CA ASN A 164 -19.94 1.10 -1.20
C ASN A 164 -19.63 2.50 -0.63
N GLU A 165 -18.44 2.70 -0.04
CA GLU A 165 -18.03 4.03 0.43
C GLU A 165 -17.82 5.00 -0.73
N ASN A 166 -17.30 4.55 -1.86
CA ASN A 166 -17.19 5.35 -3.08
C ASN A 166 -18.56 5.87 -3.56
N ALA A 167 -19.59 5.03 -3.50
CA ALA A 167 -20.94 5.46 -3.85
C ALA A 167 -21.47 6.54 -2.89
N ARG A 168 -21.08 6.50 -1.61
CA ARG A 168 -21.44 7.51 -0.60
C ARG A 168 -20.69 8.82 -0.79
N THR A 169 -19.40 8.78 -1.13
CA THR A 169 -18.55 9.96 -1.30
C THR A 169 -18.65 10.59 -2.70
N GLY A 170 -19.18 9.85 -3.68
CA GLY A 170 -19.17 10.26 -5.09
C GLY A 170 -17.77 10.20 -5.73
N ARG A 171 -16.78 9.54 -5.10
CA ARG A 171 -15.41 9.39 -5.61
C ARG A 171 -15.19 7.97 -6.15
N ALA A 172 -14.08 7.79 -6.87
CA ALA A 172 -13.71 6.52 -7.50
C ALA A 172 -12.32 6.05 -7.00
N CYS A 173 -12.22 5.76 -5.70
CA CYS A 173 -11.00 5.17 -5.12
C CYS A 173 -10.89 3.70 -5.55
N GLY A 174 -9.79 3.32 -6.22
CA GLY A 174 -9.55 1.95 -6.67
C GLY A 174 -8.86 1.09 -5.61
N ALA A 175 -9.09 -0.23 -5.62
CA ALA A 175 -8.34 -1.15 -4.79
C ALA A 175 -7.06 -1.63 -5.48
N LEU A 176 -5.92 -1.53 -4.79
CA LEU A 176 -4.65 -2.16 -5.15
C LEU A 176 -4.39 -3.34 -4.22
N ILE A 177 -4.32 -4.54 -4.77
CA ILE A 177 -4.27 -5.76 -3.98
C ILE A 177 -2.82 -6.16 -3.71
N LEU A 178 -2.44 -6.19 -2.43
CA LEU A 178 -1.14 -6.72 -2.00
C LEU A 178 -1.19 -8.25 -2.03
N ILE A 179 -0.34 -8.86 -2.85
CA ILE A 179 -0.30 -10.31 -3.05
C ILE A 179 1.13 -10.79 -3.33
N MET A 180 1.48 -11.96 -2.81
CA MET A 180 2.76 -12.60 -3.06
C MET A 180 2.65 -13.60 -4.20
N ILE A 181 3.62 -13.57 -5.09
CA ILE A 181 3.74 -14.51 -6.22
C ILE A 181 4.94 -15.42 -5.99
N ILE A 182 4.69 -16.72 -6.05
CA ILE A 182 5.71 -17.78 -6.06
C ILE A 182 5.48 -18.60 -7.32
N ALA A 183 6.25 -18.30 -8.36
CA ALA A 183 6.05 -18.91 -9.67
C ALA A 183 7.27 -19.72 -10.12
N ASP A 184 7.01 -20.74 -10.94
CA ASP A 184 8.03 -21.53 -11.61
C ASP A 184 7.50 -22.11 -12.94
N GLU A 185 8.30 -22.92 -13.64
CA GLU A 185 7.92 -23.58 -14.90
C GLU A 185 6.71 -24.52 -14.73
N THR A 186 6.57 -25.16 -13.56
CA THR A 186 5.49 -26.10 -13.24
C THR A 186 4.89 -25.79 -11.87
N ASP A 187 3.64 -26.19 -11.64
CA ASP A 187 2.98 -26.07 -10.33
C ASP A 187 3.78 -26.82 -9.25
N ALA A 188 4.27 -28.01 -9.54
CA ALA A 188 5.07 -28.79 -8.59
C ALA A 188 6.39 -28.12 -8.19
N ALA A 189 7.05 -27.44 -9.12
CA ALA A 189 8.28 -26.68 -8.81
C ALA A 189 7.97 -25.45 -7.94
N ALA A 190 6.90 -24.73 -8.22
CA ALA A 190 6.45 -23.61 -7.41
C ALA A 190 6.02 -24.03 -5.99
N GLU A 191 5.27 -25.15 -5.89
CA GLU A 191 4.88 -25.72 -4.61
C GLU A 191 6.10 -26.17 -3.78
N ALA A 192 7.12 -26.74 -4.41
CA ALA A 192 8.36 -27.11 -3.72
C ALA A 192 9.08 -25.87 -3.13
N LYS A 193 9.10 -24.75 -3.84
CA LYS A 193 9.61 -23.47 -3.29
C LYS A 193 8.80 -23.03 -2.08
N TRP A 194 7.47 -23.08 -2.18
CA TRP A 194 6.58 -22.69 -1.09
C TRP A 194 6.80 -23.56 0.15
N GLU A 195 6.91 -24.89 0.00
CA GLU A 195 7.19 -25.80 1.12
C GLU A 195 8.55 -25.50 1.75
N HIS A 196 9.57 -25.18 0.94
CA HIS A 196 10.89 -24.79 1.43
C HIS A 196 10.80 -23.50 2.29
N TYR A 197 10.06 -22.47 1.85
CA TYR A 197 9.88 -21.24 2.61
C TYR A 197 9.09 -21.45 3.89
N LYS A 198 8.06 -22.30 3.86
CA LYS A 198 7.31 -22.68 5.07
C LYS A 198 8.20 -23.38 6.11
N ALA A 199 9.03 -24.30 5.64
CA ALA A 199 9.96 -25.02 6.52
C ALA A 199 11.01 -24.09 7.16
N GLY A 200 11.43 -23.05 6.47
CA GLY A 200 12.38 -22.05 6.95
C GLY A 200 11.75 -20.88 7.71
N THR A 201 10.45 -20.93 8.03
CA THR A 201 9.75 -19.83 8.70
C THR A 201 10.32 -19.55 10.09
N ASP A 202 10.69 -18.31 10.34
CA ASP A 202 11.09 -17.82 11.66
C ASP A 202 9.85 -17.57 12.53
N LEU A 203 9.55 -18.54 13.38
CA LEU A 203 8.39 -18.50 14.27
C LEU A 203 8.52 -17.44 15.37
N GLU A 204 9.74 -17.11 15.80
CA GLU A 204 9.97 -16.07 16.80
C GLU A 204 9.68 -14.69 16.21
N ALA A 205 10.15 -14.41 14.99
CA ALA A 205 9.85 -13.18 14.28
C ALA A 205 8.35 -13.02 14.02
N LEU A 206 7.64 -14.09 13.66
CA LEU A 206 6.19 -14.06 13.49
C LEU A 206 5.47 -13.74 14.81
N ALA A 207 5.87 -14.39 15.92
CA ALA A 207 5.29 -14.14 17.23
C ALA A 207 5.53 -12.71 17.69
N TRP A 208 6.73 -12.16 17.45
CA TRP A 208 7.05 -10.76 17.75
C TRP A 208 6.15 -9.81 16.97
N ARG A 209 5.99 -10.02 15.68
CA ARG A 209 5.10 -9.21 14.81
C ARG A 209 3.65 -9.26 15.29
N ASP A 210 3.14 -10.44 15.61
CA ASP A 210 1.77 -10.63 16.09
C ASP A 210 1.57 -9.94 17.45
N GLY A 211 2.61 -9.94 18.30
CA GLY A 211 2.64 -9.18 19.53
C GLY A 211 2.51 -7.67 19.31
N GLN A 212 3.14 -7.11 18.27
CA GLN A 212 2.99 -5.69 17.95
C GLN A 212 1.54 -5.33 17.54
N ALA A 213 0.87 -6.19 16.80
CA ALA A 213 -0.54 -5.99 16.43
C ALA A 213 -1.46 -5.96 17.66
N SER A 214 -1.10 -6.68 18.71
CA SER A 214 -1.88 -6.72 19.96
C SER A 214 -1.83 -5.41 20.77
N ASN A 215 -0.91 -4.50 20.47
CA ASN A 215 -0.82 -3.18 21.10
C ASN A 215 -1.89 -2.20 20.59
N ASP A 216 -2.45 -2.41 19.39
CA ASP A 216 -3.55 -1.58 18.88
C ASP A 216 -4.77 -1.71 19.80
N THR A 217 -5.09 -0.65 20.52
CA THR A 217 -6.16 -0.63 21.54
C THR A 217 -7.56 -0.66 20.91
N VAL A 218 -7.71 -0.36 19.62
CA VAL A 218 -9.00 -0.37 18.91
C VAL A 218 -9.52 -1.79 18.68
N LYS A 219 -8.59 -2.79 18.56
CA LYS A 219 -8.94 -4.21 18.40
C LYS A 219 -9.92 -4.51 17.25
N ASP A 220 -9.92 -3.70 16.20
CA ASP A 220 -10.77 -3.91 15.04
C ASP A 220 -10.28 -5.12 14.23
N PRO A 221 -11.03 -6.23 14.15
CA PRO A 221 -10.61 -7.44 13.43
C PRO A 221 -10.50 -7.21 11.91
N GLN A 222 -11.11 -6.18 11.39
CA GLN A 222 -11.04 -5.81 9.96
C GLN A 222 -9.84 -4.93 9.65
N SER A 223 -9.17 -4.38 10.66
CA SER A 223 -7.96 -3.58 10.47
C SER A 223 -6.79 -4.44 10.01
N VAL A 224 -5.76 -3.78 9.47
CA VAL A 224 -4.50 -4.46 9.12
C VAL A 224 -3.90 -5.10 10.37
N ALA A 225 -3.86 -4.40 11.50
CA ALA A 225 -3.40 -4.93 12.79
C ALA A 225 -4.23 -6.15 13.25
N GLY A 226 -5.56 -6.07 13.15
CA GLY A 226 -6.46 -7.16 13.54
C GLY A 226 -6.18 -8.49 12.84
N ARG A 227 -5.65 -8.45 11.61
CA ARG A 227 -5.28 -9.64 10.83
C ARG A 227 -4.06 -10.39 11.38
N PHE A 228 -3.23 -9.73 12.19
CA PHE A 228 -2.07 -10.34 12.85
C PHE A 228 -2.38 -10.89 14.23
N ILE A 229 -3.56 -10.61 14.77
CA ILE A 229 -3.96 -11.19 16.06
C ILE A 229 -4.18 -12.70 15.86
N PRO A 230 -3.54 -13.57 16.67
CA PRO A 230 -3.62 -15.01 16.52
C PRO A 230 -5.07 -15.51 16.56
N THR A 231 -5.45 -16.28 15.54
CA THR A 231 -6.68 -17.08 15.53
C THR A 231 -6.31 -18.56 15.62
N THR A 232 -7.27 -19.43 15.86
CA THR A 232 -7.07 -20.89 15.93
C THR A 232 -6.73 -21.52 14.57
N GLU A 233 -6.88 -20.79 13.47
CA GLU A 233 -6.56 -21.28 12.14
C GLU A 233 -5.07 -21.15 11.83
N LYS A 234 -4.51 -22.13 11.10
CA LYS A 234 -3.14 -22.08 10.60
C LYS A 234 -2.95 -20.91 9.68
N ARG A 235 -2.13 -19.96 10.09
CA ARG A 235 -1.77 -18.82 9.26
C ARG A 235 -0.67 -19.16 8.27
N LEU A 236 -0.75 -18.51 7.10
CA LEU A 236 0.40 -18.47 6.20
C LEU A 236 1.53 -17.65 6.86
N PRO A 237 2.80 -17.99 6.62
CA PRO A 237 3.95 -17.24 7.14
C PRO A 237 4.15 -15.89 6.45
N THR A 238 3.12 -15.37 5.80
CA THR A 238 3.13 -14.11 5.06
C THR A 238 2.06 -13.15 5.58
N ASN A 239 2.22 -11.87 5.28
CA ASN A 239 1.26 -10.81 5.64
C ASN A 239 0.11 -10.66 4.63
N GLN A 240 0.18 -11.41 3.54
CA GLN A 240 -0.71 -11.31 2.38
C GLN A 240 -1.03 -12.71 1.85
N GLY A 241 -2.02 -12.80 0.98
CA GLY A 241 -2.30 -14.00 0.23
C GLY A 241 -1.16 -14.35 -0.73
N VAL A 242 -1.10 -15.60 -1.10
CA VAL A 242 -0.08 -16.17 -1.97
C VAL A 242 -0.72 -16.76 -3.21
N LEU A 243 -0.20 -16.42 -4.40
CA LEU A 243 -0.44 -17.11 -5.65
C LEU A 243 0.80 -17.96 -5.96
N CYS A 244 0.64 -19.26 -5.91
CA CYS A 244 1.71 -20.23 -6.10
C CYS A 244 1.34 -21.17 -7.25
N GLY A 245 2.20 -21.28 -8.27
CA GLY A 245 1.96 -22.17 -9.39
C GLY A 245 2.84 -21.90 -10.59
N SER A 246 2.57 -22.62 -11.67
CA SER A 246 3.18 -22.36 -12.97
C SER A 246 2.87 -20.96 -13.46
N TYR A 247 3.67 -20.41 -14.37
CA TYR A 247 3.45 -19.10 -14.94
C TYR A 247 2.04 -18.94 -15.52
N ALA A 248 1.53 -19.98 -16.18
CA ALA A 248 0.17 -19.97 -16.74
C ALA A 248 -0.91 -19.99 -15.64
N HIS A 249 -0.69 -20.75 -14.57
CA HIS A 249 -1.61 -20.82 -13.44
C HIS A 249 -1.68 -19.47 -12.70
N VAL A 250 -0.52 -18.86 -12.42
CA VAL A 250 -0.45 -17.52 -11.79
C VAL A 250 -1.12 -16.47 -12.68
N ALA A 251 -0.91 -16.50 -14.00
CA ALA A 251 -1.58 -15.60 -14.92
C ALA A 251 -3.12 -15.73 -14.87
N ALA A 252 -3.63 -16.94 -14.83
CA ALA A 252 -5.07 -17.21 -14.71
C ALA A 252 -5.65 -16.69 -13.38
N MET A 253 -4.94 -16.87 -12.26
CA MET A 253 -5.35 -16.33 -10.95
C MET A 253 -5.31 -14.80 -10.90
N LEU A 254 -4.37 -14.16 -11.58
CA LEU A 254 -4.33 -12.70 -11.72
C LEU A 254 -5.46 -12.16 -12.60
N ASP A 255 -5.87 -12.90 -13.63
CA ASP A 255 -7.06 -12.59 -14.43
C ASP A 255 -8.34 -12.72 -13.58
N GLU A 256 -8.46 -13.76 -12.75
CA GLU A 256 -9.57 -13.89 -11.78
C GLU A 256 -9.62 -12.72 -10.80
N LEU A 257 -8.45 -12.30 -10.28
CA LEU A 257 -8.36 -11.11 -9.41
C LEU A 257 -8.83 -9.84 -10.12
N ALA A 258 -8.50 -9.69 -11.39
CA ALA A 258 -8.89 -8.52 -12.18
C ALA A 258 -10.40 -8.43 -12.44
N GLU A 259 -11.13 -9.56 -12.32
CA GLU A 259 -12.59 -9.62 -12.45
C GLU A 259 -13.34 -9.15 -11.19
N VAL A 260 -12.65 -9.00 -10.06
CA VAL A 260 -13.28 -8.54 -8.81
C VAL A 260 -13.64 -7.05 -8.94
N PRO A 261 -14.94 -6.68 -8.85
CA PRO A 261 -15.37 -5.29 -9.02
C PRO A 261 -14.70 -4.33 -8.03
N GLY A 262 -14.07 -3.28 -8.55
CA GLY A 262 -13.34 -2.28 -7.75
C GLY A 262 -11.84 -2.53 -7.65
N VAL A 263 -11.34 -3.70 -8.04
CA VAL A 263 -9.90 -3.94 -8.18
C VAL A 263 -9.38 -3.19 -9.42
N GLN A 264 -8.33 -2.42 -9.24
CA GLN A 264 -7.69 -1.65 -10.31
C GLN A 264 -6.22 -2.02 -10.53
N GLY A 265 -5.67 -2.84 -9.64
CA GLY A 265 -4.31 -3.32 -9.80
C GLY A 265 -3.85 -4.22 -8.67
N ALA A 266 -2.64 -4.76 -8.82
CA ALA A 266 -1.98 -5.57 -7.82
C ALA A 266 -0.62 -4.96 -7.46
N MET A 267 -0.32 -4.91 -6.17
CA MET A 267 1.03 -4.72 -5.66
C MET A 267 1.62 -6.10 -5.40
N MET A 268 2.45 -6.55 -6.30
CA MET A 268 3.05 -7.88 -6.26
C MET A 268 4.34 -7.84 -5.46
N THR A 269 4.49 -8.84 -4.59
CA THR A 269 5.76 -9.18 -3.96
C THR A 269 6.21 -10.55 -4.48
N PHE A 270 7.51 -10.77 -4.49
CA PHE A 270 8.13 -11.99 -5.00
C PHE A 270 9.07 -12.56 -3.95
N ASP A 271 9.37 -13.83 -4.07
CA ASP A 271 10.39 -14.52 -3.26
C ASP A 271 11.80 -13.97 -3.54
N ASP A 272 12.10 -13.68 -4.81
CA ASP A 272 13.24 -12.88 -5.26
C ASP A 272 12.69 -11.74 -6.14
N PHE A 273 12.91 -10.49 -5.75
CA PHE A 273 12.33 -9.35 -6.46
C PHE A 273 12.90 -9.15 -7.85
N VAL A 274 14.18 -9.41 -8.08
CA VAL A 274 14.81 -9.21 -9.39
C VAL A 274 14.35 -10.30 -10.36
N ILE A 275 14.48 -11.55 -9.94
CA ILE A 275 14.07 -12.71 -10.74
C ILE A 275 12.56 -12.70 -10.95
N GLY A 276 11.79 -12.46 -9.89
CA GLY A 276 10.33 -12.46 -9.94
C GLY A 276 9.75 -11.37 -10.84
N MET A 277 10.33 -10.17 -10.84
CA MET A 277 9.93 -9.09 -11.76
C MET A 277 10.24 -9.44 -13.22
N GLU A 278 11.40 -10.05 -13.50
CA GLU A 278 11.75 -10.50 -14.84
C GLU A 278 10.79 -11.61 -15.31
N GLN A 279 10.56 -12.61 -14.47
CA GLN A 279 9.61 -13.70 -14.75
C GLN A 279 8.20 -13.18 -14.94
N PHE A 280 7.75 -12.24 -14.11
CA PHE A 280 6.45 -11.61 -14.30
C PHE A 280 6.34 -10.95 -15.67
N GLY A 281 7.28 -10.10 -16.03
CA GLY A 281 7.26 -9.35 -17.29
C GLY A 281 7.37 -10.23 -18.54
N THR A 282 8.19 -11.29 -18.48
CA THR A 282 8.52 -12.12 -19.65
C THR A 282 7.71 -13.42 -19.75
N ARG A 283 7.23 -13.98 -18.63
CA ARG A 283 6.62 -15.31 -18.59
C ARG A 283 5.16 -15.30 -18.11
N ILE A 284 4.77 -14.39 -17.21
CA ILE A 284 3.41 -14.36 -16.64
C ILE A 284 2.55 -13.33 -17.39
N GLN A 285 2.99 -12.07 -17.44
CA GLN A 285 2.23 -10.96 -18.03
C GLN A 285 1.77 -11.22 -19.48
N PRO A 286 2.57 -11.83 -20.38
CA PRO A 286 2.13 -12.15 -21.74
C PRO A 286 0.98 -13.18 -21.80
N LEU A 287 0.77 -13.96 -20.74
CA LEU A 287 -0.30 -14.96 -20.66
C LEU A 287 -1.60 -14.40 -20.06
N MET A 288 -1.55 -13.21 -19.45
CA MET A 288 -2.71 -12.58 -18.80
C MET A 288 -3.67 -12.01 -19.85
N LYS A 289 -4.93 -12.44 -19.82
CA LYS A 289 -6.02 -11.92 -20.68
C LYS A 289 -6.39 -10.49 -20.30
N SER A 290 -6.39 -10.17 -19.01
CA SER A 290 -6.67 -8.83 -18.48
C SER A 290 -5.68 -7.76 -18.93
N ARG A 291 -4.52 -8.17 -19.49
CA ARG A 291 -3.47 -7.27 -20.01
C ARG A 291 -3.40 -7.25 -21.55
N GLY A 292 -4.26 -7.98 -22.24
CA GLY A 292 -4.20 -8.15 -23.70
C GLY A 292 -4.34 -6.88 -24.53
N ASN A 293 -4.79 -5.77 -23.94
CA ASN A 293 -4.93 -4.47 -24.60
C ASN A 293 -3.80 -3.46 -24.28
N LEU A 294 -2.79 -3.88 -23.55
CA LEU A 294 -1.65 -3.02 -23.26
C LEU A 294 -0.64 -3.14 -24.41
N SER A 295 -0.57 -2.13 -25.28
CA SER A 295 0.55 -2.01 -26.19
C SER A 295 1.83 -1.90 -25.36
N ILE A 296 2.68 -2.90 -25.45
CA ILE A 296 4.09 -2.79 -25.02
C ILE A 296 4.70 -1.82 -26.04
N ALA A 297 4.65 -0.52 -25.73
CA ALA A 297 5.41 0.43 -26.52
C ALA A 297 6.89 0.10 -26.31
N ALA A 298 7.53 -0.31 -27.39
CA ALA A 298 8.93 -0.67 -27.45
C ALA A 298 9.84 0.47 -27.00
#